data_0b5b886f263f85b833f0ff3239705a9a
#
_entry.id   0b5b886f263f85b833f0ff3239705a9a
#
_cell.length_a   1.000
_cell.length_b   1.000
_cell.length_c   1.000
_cell.angle_alpha   90.00
_cell.angle_beta   90.00
_cell.angle_gamma   90.00
#
_symmetry.space_group_name_H-M   'P 1'
#
loop_
_entity.id
_entity.type
_entity.pdbx_description
1 polymer ?
#
loop_
_entity_poly.entity_id
_entity_poly.type
_entity_poly.pdbx_seq_one_letter_code
_entity_poly.pdbx_strand_id
1 'polypeptide(L)'
;SVHKEYHMRFRTLACLSLLAGACAVAATGFPRRIGLTASQADVSLPGDLVLPGANVVVDRGIAIDAPASIVWDVLGHVFEPEDESTVIDIEDEDHILMRVAPPGAPEGAEASGTCVIALLPLSPSRTLLHIRERHVAQGRERALAWAGVTAESLSSLSMLRDLRDACVGGLVDA
;
A
#
# COMPACT_ATOMS: atom_id res chain seq x y z
N SER A 1 33.88 -24.55 -30.54
CA SER A 1 33.29 -25.30 -29.42
C SER A 1 33.30 -24.46 -28.14
N VAL A 2 34.39 -23.85 -27.73
CA VAL A 2 34.57 -23.10 -26.49
C VAL A 2 33.66 -21.86 -26.40
N HIS A 3 33.47 -21.11 -27.49
CA HIS A 3 32.58 -19.93 -27.52
C HIS A 3 31.10 -20.25 -27.21
N LYS A 4 30.63 -21.42 -27.59
CA LYS A 4 29.25 -21.88 -27.38
C LYS A 4 28.99 -22.23 -25.92
N GLU A 5 29.99 -22.76 -25.23
CA GLU A 5 29.90 -23.07 -23.79
C GLU A 5 29.91 -21.80 -22.91
N TYR A 6 30.69 -20.76 -23.25
CA TYR A 6 30.72 -19.50 -22.54
C TYR A 6 29.36 -18.76 -22.63
N HIS A 7 28.77 -18.73 -23.82
CA HIS A 7 27.45 -18.13 -24.02
C HIS A 7 26.33 -18.86 -23.26
N MET A 8 26.44 -20.20 -23.18
CA MET A 8 25.43 -20.99 -22.45
C MET A 8 25.54 -20.79 -20.95
N ARG A 9 26.76 -20.73 -20.40
CA ARG A 9 27.00 -20.47 -18.97
C ARG A 9 26.60 -19.08 -18.56
N PHE A 10 26.85 -18.06 -19.40
CA PHE A 10 26.44 -16.69 -19.12
C PHE A 10 24.92 -16.52 -19.12
N ARG A 11 24.22 -17.14 -20.08
CA ARG A 11 22.74 -17.14 -20.12
C ARG A 11 22.13 -17.85 -18.92
N THR A 12 22.72 -18.96 -18.49
CA THR A 12 22.27 -19.73 -17.32
C THR A 12 22.47 -18.93 -16.04
N LEU A 13 23.63 -18.28 -15.86
CA LEU A 13 23.89 -17.40 -14.72
C LEU A 13 22.96 -16.18 -14.69
N ALA A 14 22.71 -15.56 -15.83
CA ALA A 14 21.77 -14.43 -15.94
C ALA A 14 20.33 -14.87 -15.59
N CYS A 15 19.88 -16.03 -16.08
CA CYS A 15 18.56 -16.57 -15.73
C CYS A 15 18.45 -16.92 -14.23
N LEU A 16 19.49 -17.50 -13.63
CA LEU A 16 19.52 -17.81 -12.20
C LEU A 16 19.50 -16.54 -11.34
N SER A 17 20.23 -15.50 -11.75
CA SER A 17 20.22 -14.21 -11.05
C SER A 17 18.86 -13.52 -11.13
N LEU A 18 18.19 -13.56 -12.29
CA LEU A 18 16.85 -13.03 -12.47
C LEU A 18 15.81 -13.80 -11.64
N LEU A 19 15.91 -15.14 -11.62
CA LEU A 19 15.03 -15.98 -10.79
C LEU A 19 15.25 -15.73 -9.29
N ALA A 20 16.50 -15.64 -8.84
CA ALA A 20 16.81 -15.32 -7.45
C ALA A 20 16.29 -13.92 -7.06
N GLY A 21 16.44 -12.92 -7.93
CA GLY A 21 15.88 -11.59 -7.76
C GLY A 21 14.35 -11.60 -7.68
N ALA A 22 13.68 -12.31 -8.58
CA ALA A 22 12.23 -12.47 -8.58
C ALA A 22 11.72 -13.18 -7.32
N CYS A 23 12.40 -14.24 -6.86
CA CYS A 23 12.07 -14.92 -5.61
C CYS A 23 12.27 -14.02 -4.38
N ALA A 24 13.34 -13.22 -4.34
CA ALA A 24 13.59 -12.28 -3.26
C ALA A 24 12.48 -11.19 -3.21
N VAL A 25 12.08 -10.63 -4.35
CA VAL A 25 10.97 -9.68 -4.45
C VAL A 25 9.66 -10.32 -4.02
N ALA A 26 9.35 -11.54 -4.48
CA ALA A 26 8.15 -12.27 -4.08
C ALA A 26 8.10 -12.54 -2.57
N ALA A 27 9.25 -12.83 -1.94
CA ALA A 27 9.37 -13.04 -0.50
C ALA A 27 9.03 -11.78 0.32
N THR A 28 9.20 -10.58 -0.23
CA THR A 28 8.79 -9.31 0.43
C THR A 28 7.28 -9.12 0.44
N GLY A 29 6.54 -9.85 -0.40
CA GLY A 29 5.10 -9.67 -0.62
C GLY A 29 4.77 -8.61 -1.68
N PHE A 30 5.77 -7.98 -2.31
CA PHE A 30 5.56 -6.99 -3.37
C PHE A 30 4.83 -7.61 -4.59
N PRO A 31 3.90 -6.89 -5.26
CA PRO A 31 3.41 -5.53 -4.96
C PRO A 31 2.21 -5.50 -3.98
N ARG A 32 1.79 -6.66 -3.47
CA ARG A 32 0.60 -6.78 -2.59
C ARG A 32 0.82 -6.12 -1.23
N ARG A 33 2.07 -6.12 -0.73
CA ARG A 33 2.44 -5.61 0.58
C ARG A 33 3.71 -4.78 0.47
N ILE A 34 3.67 -3.55 1.02
CA ILE A 34 4.80 -2.62 1.02
C ILE A 34 4.91 -1.99 2.42
N GLY A 35 6.11 -2.07 3.01
CA GLY A 35 6.42 -1.44 4.29
C GLY A 35 5.85 -2.15 5.53
N LEU A 36 5.13 -3.25 5.35
CA LEU A 36 4.50 -4.04 6.41
C LEU A 36 5.10 -5.45 6.49
N THR A 37 5.14 -6.01 7.68
CA THR A 37 5.37 -7.45 7.87
C THR A 37 4.13 -8.25 7.47
N ALA A 38 4.26 -9.57 7.32
CA ALA A 38 3.11 -10.42 7.01
C ALA A 38 2.04 -10.35 8.11
N SER A 39 2.46 -10.38 9.38
CA SER A 39 1.55 -10.30 10.52
C SER A 39 0.86 -8.95 10.64
N GLN A 40 1.52 -7.85 10.24
CA GLN A 40 0.89 -6.53 10.20
C GLN A 40 -0.16 -6.44 9.08
N ALA A 41 0.10 -7.07 7.94
CA ALA A 41 -0.86 -7.10 6.84
C ALA A 41 -2.04 -8.05 7.10
N ASP A 42 -1.92 -9.00 8.03
CA ASP A 42 -2.97 -9.97 8.35
C ASP A 42 -4.00 -9.46 9.38
N VAL A 43 -3.81 -8.27 9.93
CA VAL A 43 -4.77 -7.70 10.89
C VAL A 43 -6.10 -7.39 10.19
N SER A 44 -7.20 -7.55 10.93
CA SER A 44 -8.53 -7.12 10.48
C SER A 44 -8.61 -5.60 10.58
N LEU A 45 -9.08 -4.96 9.51
CA LEU A 45 -9.24 -3.52 9.44
C LEU A 45 -10.71 -3.14 9.20
N PRO A 46 -11.12 -1.93 9.62
CA PRO A 46 -12.40 -1.36 9.20
C PRO A 46 -12.55 -1.44 7.67
N GLY A 47 -13.74 -1.79 7.20
CA GLY A 47 -14.01 -1.95 5.77
C GLY A 47 -13.71 -3.32 5.15
N ASP A 48 -13.02 -4.24 5.84
CA ASP A 48 -12.80 -5.60 5.34
C ASP A 48 -14.12 -6.33 5.03
N LEU A 49 -15.16 -6.06 5.81
CA LEU A 49 -16.50 -6.62 5.63
C LEU A 49 -17.37 -5.83 4.63
N VAL A 50 -16.98 -4.63 4.23
CA VAL A 50 -17.71 -3.84 3.22
C VAL A 50 -17.55 -4.45 1.83
N LEU A 51 -16.37 -5.02 1.55
CA LEU A 51 -16.09 -5.70 0.28
C LEU A 51 -15.46 -7.08 0.54
N PRO A 52 -16.20 -8.04 1.12
CA PRO A 52 -15.66 -9.33 1.54
C PRO A 52 -15.15 -10.20 0.38
N GLY A 53 -15.71 -10.01 -0.84
CA GLY A 53 -15.32 -10.71 -2.05
C GLY A 53 -14.10 -10.17 -2.78
N ALA A 54 -13.38 -9.20 -2.20
CA ALA A 54 -12.21 -8.62 -2.83
C ALA A 54 -11.14 -9.66 -3.15
N ASN A 55 -10.62 -9.61 -4.37
CA ASN A 55 -9.59 -10.52 -4.88
C ASN A 55 -8.32 -9.78 -5.37
N VAL A 56 -8.35 -8.46 -5.31
CA VAL A 56 -7.19 -7.57 -5.38
C VAL A 56 -7.15 -6.84 -4.05
N VAL A 57 -6.23 -7.22 -3.19
CA VAL A 57 -6.02 -6.62 -1.86
C VAL A 57 -4.58 -6.14 -1.79
N VAL A 58 -4.40 -4.86 -1.46
CA VAL A 58 -3.10 -4.20 -1.42
C VAL A 58 -2.93 -3.54 -0.07
N ASP A 59 -1.85 -3.87 0.60
CA ASP A 59 -1.48 -3.35 1.90
C ASP A 59 -0.23 -2.49 1.81
N ARG A 60 -0.28 -1.28 2.31
CA ARG A 60 0.83 -0.35 2.40
C ARG A 60 0.91 0.20 3.81
N GLY A 61 2.11 0.40 4.35
CA GLY A 61 2.21 1.00 5.68
C GLY A 61 3.60 1.39 6.07
N ILE A 62 3.67 2.18 7.12
CA ILE A 62 4.90 2.66 7.70
C ILE A 62 4.71 2.88 9.21
N ALA A 63 5.71 2.51 9.99
CA ALA A 63 5.76 2.88 11.40
C ALA A 63 6.27 4.31 11.54
N ILE A 64 5.57 5.12 12.31
CA ILE A 64 5.83 6.53 12.56
C ILE A 64 6.12 6.70 14.05
N ASP A 65 7.23 7.32 14.42
CA ASP A 65 7.60 7.59 15.82
C ASP A 65 6.88 8.86 16.32
N ALA A 66 5.53 8.80 16.29
CA ALA A 66 4.62 9.80 16.76
C ALA A 66 3.34 9.13 17.31
N PRO A 67 2.63 9.75 18.29
CA PRO A 67 1.31 9.30 18.73
C PRO A 67 0.27 9.42 17.62
N ALA A 68 -0.83 8.63 17.73
CA ALA A 68 -1.89 8.61 16.72
C ALA A 68 -2.50 10.00 16.49
N SER A 69 -2.66 10.81 17.54
CA SER A 69 -3.18 12.18 17.43
C SER A 69 -2.35 13.07 16.49
N ILE A 70 -1.02 13.02 16.59
CA ILE A 70 -0.14 13.79 15.70
C ILE A 70 -0.23 13.28 14.25
N VAL A 71 -0.27 11.96 14.07
CA VAL A 71 -0.45 11.38 12.73
C VAL A 71 -1.79 11.77 12.13
N TRP A 72 -2.85 11.80 12.95
CA TRP A 72 -4.19 12.20 12.55
C TRP A 72 -4.24 13.66 12.11
N ASP A 73 -3.65 14.57 12.90
CA ASP A 73 -3.57 16.00 12.56
C ASP A 73 -2.87 16.22 11.22
N VAL A 74 -1.74 15.53 10.99
CA VAL A 74 -1.01 15.63 9.71
C VAL A 74 -1.84 15.06 8.56
N LEU A 75 -2.53 13.93 8.77
CA LEU A 75 -3.44 13.36 7.76
C LEU A 75 -4.54 14.34 7.37
N GLY A 76 -5.15 15.02 8.34
CA GLY A 76 -6.18 16.03 8.10
C GLY A 76 -5.71 17.24 7.29
N HIS A 77 -4.40 17.53 7.26
CA HIS A 77 -3.84 18.60 6.44
C HIS A 77 -3.40 18.13 5.04
N VAL A 78 -3.10 16.85 4.87
CA VAL A 78 -2.58 16.29 3.62
C VAL A 78 -3.68 15.61 2.82
N PHE A 79 -4.69 15.12 3.51
CA PHE A 79 -5.74 14.29 2.95
C PHE A 79 -7.08 15.02 3.00
N GLU A 80 -7.42 15.70 1.90
CA GLU A 80 -8.77 16.19 1.66
C GLU A 80 -9.45 15.25 0.66
N PRO A 81 -10.55 14.55 1.04
CA PRO A 81 -11.30 13.75 0.07
C PRO A 81 -11.83 14.69 -1.03
N GLU A 82 -11.53 14.39 -2.28
CA GLU A 82 -12.00 15.18 -3.43
C GLU A 82 -13.54 15.27 -3.49
N ASP A 83 -14.21 14.28 -2.92
CA ASP A 83 -15.66 14.18 -2.81
C ASP A 83 -16.05 13.52 -1.48
N GLU A 84 -16.66 14.27 -0.59
CA GLU A 84 -17.18 13.76 0.69
C GLU A 84 -18.16 12.58 0.51
N SER A 85 -18.83 12.46 -0.64
CA SER A 85 -19.72 11.34 -0.93
C SER A 85 -19.01 9.99 -1.06
N THR A 86 -17.69 9.98 -1.22
CA THR A 86 -16.89 8.76 -1.26
C THR A 86 -16.55 8.22 0.11
N VAL A 87 -16.64 9.04 1.17
CA VAL A 87 -16.35 8.65 2.55
C VAL A 87 -17.47 7.75 3.06
N ILE A 88 -17.09 6.57 3.59
CA ILE A 88 -18.02 5.59 4.16
C ILE A 88 -18.09 5.75 5.69
N ASP A 89 -16.93 5.92 6.33
CA ASP A 89 -16.78 5.99 7.78
C ASP A 89 -15.52 6.75 8.17
N ILE A 90 -15.59 7.52 9.24
CA ILE A 90 -14.44 8.21 9.86
C ILE A 90 -14.56 8.06 11.36
N GLU A 91 -13.48 7.62 12.00
CA GLU A 91 -13.32 7.63 13.45
C GLU A 91 -11.99 8.34 13.79
N ASP A 92 -12.09 9.41 14.59
CA ASP A 92 -10.96 10.27 14.93
C ASP A 92 -9.84 9.48 15.58
N GLU A 93 -8.60 9.73 15.14
CA GLU A 93 -7.37 9.07 15.58
C GLU A 93 -7.34 7.54 15.35
N ASP A 94 -8.32 6.98 14.63
CA ASP A 94 -8.43 5.55 14.36
C ASP A 94 -8.40 5.25 12.85
N HIS A 95 -9.39 5.72 12.07
CA HIS A 95 -9.41 5.42 10.65
C HIS A 95 -10.27 6.35 9.79
N ILE A 96 -9.97 6.33 8.49
CA ILE A 96 -10.80 6.87 7.41
C ILE A 96 -11.07 5.75 6.42
N LEU A 97 -12.33 5.42 6.19
CA LEU A 97 -12.78 4.43 5.20
C LEU A 97 -13.52 5.11 4.06
N MET A 98 -13.12 4.83 2.83
CA MET A 98 -13.69 5.47 1.64
C MET A 98 -13.85 4.49 0.47
N ARG A 99 -14.65 4.89 -0.51
CA ARG A 99 -14.71 4.25 -1.82
C ARG A 99 -13.62 4.79 -2.73
N VAL A 100 -13.01 3.91 -3.52
CA VAL A 100 -11.96 4.28 -4.46
C VAL A 100 -12.14 3.57 -5.80
N ALA A 101 -11.68 4.20 -6.86
CA ALA A 101 -11.62 3.55 -8.17
C ALA A 101 -10.49 2.49 -8.19
N PRO A 102 -10.58 1.48 -9.08
CA PRO A 102 -9.51 0.48 -9.21
C PRO A 102 -8.18 1.12 -9.61
N PRO A 103 -7.03 0.60 -9.13
CA PRO A 103 -5.71 1.09 -9.51
C PRO A 103 -5.52 1.07 -11.04
N GLY A 104 -4.99 2.18 -11.59
CA GLY A 104 -4.81 2.34 -13.04
C GLY A 104 -6.09 2.54 -13.84
N ALA A 105 -7.23 2.77 -13.18
CA ALA A 105 -8.47 3.13 -13.86
C ALA A 105 -8.39 4.54 -14.48
N PRO A 106 -9.11 4.80 -15.56
CA PRO A 106 -9.18 6.14 -16.12
C PRO A 106 -9.84 7.13 -15.16
N GLU A 107 -9.52 8.42 -15.33
CA GLU A 107 -10.15 9.50 -14.56
C GLU A 107 -11.69 9.45 -14.69
N GLY A 108 -12.40 9.60 -13.57
CA GLY A 108 -13.84 9.50 -13.52
C GLY A 108 -14.40 8.08 -13.51
N ALA A 109 -13.56 7.07 -13.35
CA ALA A 109 -14.03 5.69 -13.17
C ALA A 109 -14.83 5.54 -11.88
N GLU A 110 -15.79 4.62 -11.88
CA GLU A 110 -16.63 4.34 -10.71
C GLU A 110 -15.80 3.85 -9.51
N ALA A 111 -16.04 4.44 -8.35
CA ALA A 111 -15.41 4.09 -7.09
C ALA A 111 -16.03 2.81 -6.51
N SER A 112 -15.71 1.66 -7.10
CA SER A 112 -16.24 0.33 -6.77
C SER A 112 -15.44 -0.44 -5.73
N GLY A 113 -14.23 0.02 -5.43
CA GLY A 113 -13.36 -0.51 -4.38
C GLY A 113 -13.51 0.20 -3.05
N THR A 114 -12.75 -0.25 -2.06
CA THR A 114 -12.62 0.41 -0.75
C THR A 114 -11.16 0.67 -0.42
N CYS A 115 -10.89 1.79 0.24
CA CYS A 115 -9.61 2.12 0.83
C CYS A 115 -9.83 2.48 2.30
N VAL A 116 -9.07 1.89 3.19
CA VAL A 116 -8.98 2.30 4.59
C VAL A 116 -7.60 2.84 4.89
N ILE A 117 -7.54 3.98 5.56
CA ILE A 117 -6.34 4.52 6.19
C ILE A 117 -6.55 4.32 7.69
N ALA A 118 -5.81 3.40 8.30
CA ALA A 118 -5.96 3.05 9.72
C ALA A 118 -4.70 3.42 10.51
N LEU A 119 -4.89 3.92 11.72
CA LEU A 119 -3.84 4.22 12.67
C LEU A 119 -3.85 3.16 13.77
N LEU A 120 -2.81 2.33 13.80
CA LEU A 120 -2.68 1.24 14.76
C LEU A 120 -1.59 1.61 15.78
N PRO A 121 -1.95 1.96 17.04
CA PRO A 121 -0.96 2.30 18.06
C PRO A 121 -0.03 1.12 18.35
N LEU A 122 1.27 1.29 18.15
CA LEU A 122 2.30 0.32 18.53
C LEU A 122 2.81 0.58 19.96
N SER A 123 2.78 1.84 20.39
CA SER A 123 3.07 2.34 21.72
C SER A 123 2.47 3.73 21.91
N PRO A 124 2.49 4.35 23.09
CA PRO A 124 2.00 5.73 23.28
C PRO A 124 2.67 6.78 22.41
N SER A 125 3.88 6.51 21.91
CA SER A 125 4.67 7.43 21.06
C SER A 125 4.99 6.87 19.68
N ARG A 126 4.29 5.81 19.25
CA ARG A 126 4.56 5.19 17.96
C ARG A 126 3.32 4.58 17.36
N THR A 127 3.03 4.92 16.11
CA THR A 127 1.84 4.50 15.37
C THR A 127 2.24 3.79 14.08
N LEU A 128 1.56 2.71 13.75
CA LEU A 128 1.61 2.11 12.42
C LEU A 128 0.49 2.73 11.58
N LEU A 129 0.86 3.48 10.55
CA LEU A 129 -0.06 3.86 9.50
C LEU A 129 -0.22 2.68 8.55
N HIS A 130 -1.45 2.17 8.40
CA HIS A 130 -1.77 1.06 7.53
C HIS A 130 -2.86 1.47 6.54
N ILE A 131 -2.55 1.40 5.26
CA ILE A 131 -3.48 1.66 4.17
C ILE A 131 -3.78 0.33 3.49
N ARG A 132 -5.07 -0.03 3.41
CA ARG A 132 -5.53 -1.20 2.69
C ARG A 132 -6.53 -0.83 1.62
N GLU A 133 -6.24 -1.20 0.38
CA GLU A 133 -7.17 -1.12 -0.73
C GLU A 133 -7.71 -2.49 -1.08
N ARG A 134 -9.00 -2.55 -1.42
CA ARG A 134 -9.70 -3.78 -1.76
C ARG A 134 -10.54 -3.56 -3.00
N HIS A 135 -10.39 -4.44 -4.00
CA HIS A 135 -11.14 -4.39 -5.25
C HIS A 135 -11.63 -5.78 -5.65
N VAL A 136 -12.75 -5.82 -6.35
CA VAL A 136 -13.22 -7.02 -7.05
C VAL A 136 -12.96 -6.81 -8.54
N ALA A 137 -12.13 -7.65 -9.14
CA ALA A 137 -11.82 -7.59 -10.55
C ALA A 137 -11.67 -8.99 -11.15
N GLN A 138 -12.03 -9.16 -12.41
CA GLN A 138 -11.97 -10.47 -13.09
C GLN A 138 -11.21 -10.36 -14.42
N GLY A 139 -10.63 -11.49 -14.84
CA GLY A 139 -9.99 -11.60 -16.14
C GLY A 139 -8.97 -10.48 -16.43
N ARG A 140 -9.19 -9.73 -17.50
CA ARG A 140 -8.31 -8.63 -17.94
C ARG A 140 -8.27 -7.47 -16.94
N GLU A 141 -9.40 -7.14 -16.31
CA GLU A 141 -9.47 -6.05 -15.33
C GLU A 141 -8.58 -6.32 -14.12
N ARG A 142 -8.55 -7.56 -13.66
CA ARG A 142 -7.65 -7.98 -12.57
C ARG A 142 -6.17 -7.83 -12.95
N ALA A 143 -5.82 -8.17 -14.19
CA ALA A 143 -4.45 -7.99 -14.68
C ALA A 143 -4.07 -6.51 -14.75
N LEU A 144 -4.98 -5.64 -15.23
CA LEU A 144 -4.80 -4.19 -15.29
C LEU A 144 -4.68 -3.59 -13.88
N ALA A 145 -5.53 -4.01 -12.93
CA ALA A 145 -5.44 -3.56 -11.54
C ALA A 145 -4.08 -3.88 -10.92
N TRP A 146 -3.55 -5.10 -11.12
CA TRP A 146 -2.21 -5.45 -10.64
C TRP A 146 -1.09 -4.69 -11.33
N ALA A 147 -1.24 -4.36 -12.62
CA ALA A 147 -0.30 -3.50 -13.34
C ALA A 147 -0.31 -2.07 -12.76
N GLY A 148 -1.49 -1.51 -12.47
CA GLY A 148 -1.66 -0.23 -11.80
C GLY A 148 -1.00 -0.22 -10.40
N VAL A 149 -1.32 -1.21 -9.55
CA VAL A 149 -0.71 -1.40 -8.23
C VAL A 149 0.82 -1.39 -8.32
N THR A 150 1.38 -2.09 -9.31
CA THR A 150 2.82 -2.18 -9.48
C THR A 150 3.42 -0.84 -9.89
N ALA A 151 2.78 -0.13 -10.81
CA ALA A 151 3.22 1.18 -11.27
C ALA A 151 3.18 2.25 -10.15
N GLU A 152 2.15 2.22 -9.31
CA GLU A 152 1.95 3.16 -8.20
C GLU A 152 2.80 2.85 -6.95
N SER A 153 3.43 1.69 -6.90
CA SER A 153 4.17 1.23 -5.72
C SER A 153 5.31 2.14 -5.28
N LEU A 154 6.02 2.76 -6.23
CA LEU A 154 7.13 3.66 -5.92
C LEU A 154 6.64 5.00 -5.39
N SER A 155 5.59 5.58 -5.97
CA SER A 155 4.97 6.82 -5.50
C SER A 155 4.36 6.65 -4.11
N SER A 156 3.73 5.50 -3.85
CA SER A 156 3.20 5.17 -2.52
C SER A 156 4.27 5.15 -1.44
N LEU A 157 5.44 4.58 -1.73
CA LEU A 157 6.57 4.57 -0.79
C LEU A 157 7.09 5.98 -0.50
N SER A 158 7.18 6.84 -1.52
CA SER A 158 7.59 8.24 -1.34
C SER A 158 6.59 8.97 -0.45
N MET A 159 5.30 8.89 -0.77
CA MET A 159 4.23 9.50 0.00
C MET A 159 4.25 9.08 1.49
N LEU A 160 4.41 7.78 1.77
CA LEU A 160 4.46 7.28 3.15
C LEU A 160 5.67 7.84 3.92
N ARG A 161 6.82 7.99 3.26
CA ARG A 161 8.02 8.58 3.87
C ARG A 161 7.85 10.07 4.13
N ASP A 162 7.31 10.80 3.17
CA ASP A 162 7.05 12.23 3.31
C ASP A 162 6.07 12.50 4.46
N LEU A 163 5.02 11.69 4.58
CA LEU A 163 4.07 11.76 5.69
C LEU A 163 4.75 11.47 7.03
N ARG A 164 5.54 10.40 7.12
CA ARG A 164 6.31 10.08 8.33
C ARG A 164 7.21 11.25 8.73
N ASP A 165 7.93 11.81 7.79
CA ASP A 165 8.89 12.89 8.04
C ASP A 165 8.16 14.17 8.47
N ALA A 166 6.96 14.45 7.94
CA ALA A 166 6.11 15.54 8.39
C ALA A 166 5.63 15.34 9.84
N CYS A 167 5.20 14.12 10.21
CA CYS A 167 4.78 13.81 11.58
C CYS A 167 5.92 13.97 12.59
N VAL A 168 7.13 13.55 12.25
CA VAL A 168 8.31 13.66 13.14
C VAL A 168 8.84 15.09 13.18
N GLY A 169 8.82 15.83 12.06
CA GLY A 169 9.22 17.24 11.99
C GLY A 169 8.33 18.15 12.82
N GLY A 170 7.02 17.94 12.80
CA GLY A 170 6.06 18.70 13.61
C GLY A 170 6.23 18.55 15.13
N LEU A 171 6.88 17.48 15.59
CA LEU A 171 7.21 17.26 17.01
C LEU A 171 8.45 18.08 17.47
N VAL A 172 9.30 18.50 16.52
CA VAL A 172 10.53 19.27 16.83
C VAL A 172 10.23 20.77 16.95
N ASP A 173 9.15 21.24 16.31
CA ASP A 173 8.76 22.65 16.28
C ASP A 173 7.66 23.00 17.30
N ALA A 174 7.19 22.05 18.11
CA ALA A 174 6.17 22.21 19.16
C ALA A 174 6.80 22.17 20.56
#